data_a9e46ceb7fbbe29baabf200e8baebae3
#
_entry.id   a9e46ceb7fbbe29baabf200e8baebae3
#
_cell.length_a   1.000
_cell.length_b   1.000
_cell.length_c   1.000
_cell.angle_alpha   90.00
_cell.angle_beta   90.00
_cell.angle_gamma   90.00
#
_symmetry.space_group_name_H-M   'P 1'
#
loop_
_entity.id
_entity.type
_entity.pdbx_description
1 polymer ?
#
loop_
_entity_poly.entity_id
_entity_poly.type
_entity_poly.pdbx_seq_one_letter_code
_entity_poly.pdbx_strand_id
1 'polypeptide(L)'
;VEKASRGTDVVLHLRDGEDEFLSGWKLKSIVRKYSDHITLPIVMKKEDWKDGEQVVTEEDETVNQANALWVRSKSDITEEQYKEFYKHVAHDFEDPLAWTHARVEGKQEYVQLLYIPARAPFDLWDRNARHGIKLYVRRVFIMDDAEQLMPLYMRFVRGVVDSSDLPLNVSREILQQSKDIDGIRSG
;
A
#
# COMPACT_ATOMS: atom_id res chain seq x y z
N VAL A 1 21.78 -26.78 -1.25
CA VAL A 1 22.99 -26.05 -0.83
C VAL A 1 22.84 -25.78 0.65
N GLU A 2 23.83 -26.22 1.46
CA GLU A 2 23.84 -25.91 2.89
C GLU A 2 24.17 -24.43 3.08
N LYS A 3 23.34 -23.72 3.86
CA LYS A 3 23.56 -22.33 4.23
C LYS A 3 24.24 -22.27 5.59
N ALA A 4 25.36 -21.53 5.69
CA ALA A 4 26.14 -21.41 6.91
C ALA A 4 25.43 -20.62 8.03
N SER A 5 24.39 -19.82 7.71
CA SER A 5 23.63 -19.00 8.66
C SER A 5 22.14 -19.25 8.54
N ARG A 6 21.37 -18.90 9.58
CA ARG A 6 19.89 -18.95 9.51
C ARG A 6 19.37 -18.00 8.43
N GLY A 7 18.33 -18.45 7.74
CA GLY A 7 17.64 -17.65 6.72
C GLY A 7 17.37 -18.44 5.46
N THR A 8 16.75 -17.78 4.50
CA THR A 8 16.41 -18.34 3.19
C THR A 8 16.96 -17.42 2.10
N ASP A 9 17.61 -18.02 1.10
CA ASP A 9 18.03 -17.30 -0.10
C ASP A 9 17.04 -17.62 -1.23
N VAL A 10 16.53 -16.58 -1.88
CA VAL A 10 15.70 -16.70 -3.08
C VAL A 10 16.48 -16.11 -4.24
N VAL A 11 16.83 -16.94 -5.21
CA VAL A 11 17.61 -16.53 -6.39
C VAL A 11 16.67 -16.51 -7.59
N LEU A 12 16.53 -15.34 -8.22
CA LEU A 12 15.74 -15.15 -9.43
C LEU A 12 16.68 -14.99 -10.62
N HIS A 13 16.49 -15.84 -11.64
CA HIS A 13 17.15 -15.70 -12.93
C HIS A 13 16.22 -14.90 -13.84
N LEU A 14 16.65 -13.69 -14.21
CA LEU A 14 15.87 -12.81 -15.07
C LEU A 14 15.91 -13.34 -16.52
N ARG A 15 14.88 -13.03 -17.28
CA ARG A 15 14.83 -13.28 -18.72
C ARG A 15 15.70 -12.26 -19.45
N ASP A 16 16.16 -12.61 -20.64
CA ASP A 16 16.86 -11.69 -21.52
C ASP A 16 15.99 -10.44 -21.79
N GLY A 17 16.57 -9.26 -21.61
CA GLY A 17 15.88 -7.98 -21.81
C GLY A 17 15.18 -7.42 -20.56
N GLU A 18 15.22 -8.11 -19.39
CA GLU A 18 14.61 -7.66 -18.14
C GLU A 18 15.66 -7.06 -17.18
N ASP A 19 16.76 -6.53 -17.71
CA ASP A 19 17.89 -5.98 -16.93
C ASP A 19 17.50 -4.78 -16.07
N GLU A 20 16.36 -4.13 -16.35
CA GLU A 20 15.85 -3.04 -15.52
C GLU A 20 15.63 -3.45 -14.05
N PHE A 21 15.33 -4.73 -13.80
CA PHE A 21 15.16 -5.26 -12.44
C PHE A 21 16.47 -5.50 -11.69
N LEU A 22 17.62 -5.29 -12.31
CA LEU A 22 18.93 -5.26 -11.65
C LEU A 22 19.26 -3.88 -11.10
N SER A 23 18.50 -2.84 -11.49
CA SER A 23 18.69 -1.48 -11.01
C SER A 23 18.16 -1.32 -9.59
N GLY A 24 18.98 -0.82 -8.67
CA GLY A 24 18.57 -0.52 -7.30
C GLY A 24 17.45 0.51 -7.24
N TRP A 25 17.46 1.53 -8.12
CA TRP A 25 16.36 2.50 -8.23
C TRP A 25 15.03 1.82 -8.58
N LYS A 26 15.04 0.90 -9.55
CA LYS A 26 13.83 0.15 -9.93
C LYS A 26 13.34 -0.72 -8.78
N LEU A 27 14.22 -1.42 -8.11
CA LEU A 27 13.89 -2.25 -6.94
C LEU A 27 13.30 -1.40 -5.81
N LYS A 28 13.92 -0.27 -5.48
CA LYS A 28 13.40 0.68 -4.48
C LYS A 28 12.00 1.17 -4.84
N SER A 29 11.74 1.48 -6.12
CA SER A 29 10.42 1.91 -6.58
C SER A 29 9.36 0.82 -6.41
N ILE A 30 9.72 -0.44 -6.68
CA ILE A 30 8.85 -1.61 -6.48
C ILE A 30 8.58 -1.82 -4.99
N VAL A 31 9.61 -1.78 -4.15
CA VAL A 31 9.46 -1.93 -2.69
C VAL A 31 8.53 -0.86 -2.14
N ARG A 32 8.75 0.41 -2.49
CA ARG A 32 7.89 1.53 -2.05
C ARG A 32 6.45 1.38 -2.52
N LYS A 33 6.24 0.87 -3.72
CA LYS A 33 4.89 0.68 -4.25
C LYS A 33 4.12 -0.45 -3.57
N TYR A 34 4.77 -1.60 -3.36
CA TYR A 34 4.07 -2.83 -2.97
C TYR A 34 4.31 -3.26 -1.52
N SER A 35 5.42 -2.87 -0.93
CA SER A 35 5.91 -3.41 0.35
C SER A 35 6.35 -2.33 1.34
N ASP A 36 5.98 -1.06 1.11
CA ASP A 36 6.41 0.05 1.96
C ASP A 36 5.95 -0.11 3.40
N HIS A 37 4.79 -0.71 3.60
CA HIS A 37 4.13 -0.83 4.89
C HIS A 37 4.21 -2.20 5.57
N ILE A 38 4.92 -3.16 4.98
CA ILE A 38 5.15 -4.45 5.65
C ILE A 38 5.99 -4.25 6.91
N THR A 39 5.80 -5.10 7.93
CA THR A 39 6.46 -4.95 9.23
C THR A 39 7.95 -5.23 9.24
N LEU A 40 8.45 -5.88 8.21
CA LEU A 40 9.85 -6.24 8.11
C LEU A 40 10.63 -5.13 7.40
N PRO A 41 11.76 -4.68 7.93
CA PRO A 41 12.63 -3.77 7.20
C PRO A 41 13.20 -4.47 5.98
N ILE A 42 13.07 -3.85 4.82
CA ILE A 42 13.73 -4.28 3.60
C ILE A 42 15.02 -3.48 3.48
N VAL A 43 16.12 -4.17 3.48
CA VAL A 43 17.46 -3.59 3.48
C VAL A 43 18.12 -3.85 2.14
N MET A 44 18.70 -2.82 1.56
CA MET A 44 19.48 -2.87 0.32
C MET A 44 20.82 -2.17 0.52
N LYS A 45 21.80 -2.49 -0.33
CA LYS A 45 23.03 -1.71 -0.39
C LYS A 45 22.74 -0.31 -0.91
N LYS A 46 23.29 0.69 -0.25
CA LYS A 46 23.21 2.08 -0.64
C LYS A 46 23.98 2.30 -1.94
N GLU A 47 23.42 3.07 -2.85
CA GLU A 47 24.02 3.44 -4.11
C GLU A 47 24.32 4.94 -4.11
N ASP A 48 25.57 5.29 -4.38
CA ASP A 48 26.04 6.67 -4.51
C ASP A 48 26.53 6.97 -5.94
N TRP A 49 26.47 8.24 -6.34
CA TRP A 49 27.03 8.69 -7.59
C TRP A 49 28.48 9.14 -7.39
N LYS A 50 29.40 8.48 -8.09
CA LYS A 50 30.81 8.86 -8.14
C LYS A 50 31.27 8.98 -9.57
N ASP A 51 31.84 10.10 -9.94
CA ASP A 51 32.40 10.38 -11.27
C ASP A 51 31.42 10.18 -12.44
N GLY A 52 30.11 10.33 -12.18
CA GLY A 52 29.06 10.13 -13.18
C GLY A 52 28.55 8.71 -13.31
N GLU A 53 29.07 7.78 -12.52
CA GLU A 53 28.63 6.39 -12.46
C GLU A 53 27.97 6.06 -11.12
N GLN A 54 26.99 5.15 -11.14
CA GLN A 54 26.32 4.66 -9.96
C GLN A 54 27.18 3.54 -9.33
N VAL A 55 27.61 3.73 -8.09
CA VAL A 55 28.46 2.79 -7.38
C VAL A 55 27.72 2.24 -6.17
N VAL A 56 27.67 0.93 -6.01
CA VAL A 56 27.13 0.27 -4.83
C VAL A 56 28.15 0.39 -3.69
N THR A 57 27.72 0.89 -2.55
CA THR A 57 28.55 1.03 -1.36
C THR A 57 28.45 -0.18 -0.44
N GLU A 58 29.33 -0.26 0.57
CA GLU A 58 29.22 -1.30 1.61
C GLU A 58 28.14 -0.98 2.67
N GLU A 59 27.61 0.24 2.68
CA GLU A 59 26.58 0.67 3.63
C GLU A 59 25.21 0.08 3.26
N ASP A 60 24.45 -0.28 4.28
CA ASP A 60 23.09 -0.75 4.15
C ASP A 60 22.11 0.41 4.38
N GLU A 61 21.03 0.44 3.61
CA GLU A 61 19.90 1.36 3.81
C GLU A 61 18.57 0.60 3.90
N THR A 62 17.69 1.03 4.78
CA THR A 62 16.32 0.53 4.83
C THR A 62 15.48 1.30 3.81
N VAL A 63 14.86 0.58 2.86
CA VAL A 63 14.20 1.18 1.70
C VAL A 63 12.68 1.31 1.83
N ASN A 64 12.08 0.65 2.83
CA ASN A 64 10.66 0.78 3.16
C ASN A 64 10.45 1.46 4.51
N GLN A 65 9.26 2.02 4.72
CA GLN A 65 8.92 2.67 5.99
C GLN A 65 8.66 1.68 7.12
N ALA A 66 8.31 0.44 6.80
CA ALA A 66 7.94 -0.63 7.73
C ALA A 66 6.89 -0.21 8.78
N ASN A 67 6.09 0.80 8.47
CA ASN A 67 5.08 1.40 9.35
C ASN A 67 3.81 1.67 8.55
N ALA A 68 2.69 1.12 9.03
CA ALA A 68 1.37 1.37 8.48
C ALA A 68 0.56 2.16 9.51
N LEU A 69 0.24 3.43 9.22
CA LEU A 69 -0.51 4.29 10.14
C LEU A 69 -1.81 3.62 10.60
N TRP A 70 -2.55 3.02 9.66
CA TRP A 70 -3.85 2.40 9.90
C TRP A 70 -3.83 1.19 10.82
N VAL A 71 -2.67 0.60 11.08
CA VAL A 71 -2.54 -0.56 11.98
C VAL A 71 -2.28 -0.13 13.42
N ARG A 72 -1.85 1.11 13.62
CA ARG A 72 -1.57 1.67 14.95
C ARG A 72 -2.86 1.87 15.75
N SER A 73 -2.74 1.90 17.06
CA SER A 73 -3.86 2.27 17.93
C SER A 73 -4.29 3.72 17.65
N LYS A 74 -5.60 3.98 17.65
CA LYS A 74 -6.13 5.34 17.46
C LYS A 74 -5.58 6.33 18.48
N SER A 75 -5.32 5.86 19.71
CA SER A 75 -4.74 6.67 20.79
C SER A 75 -3.31 7.14 20.49
N ASP A 76 -2.61 6.47 19.60
CA ASP A 76 -1.20 6.71 19.28
C ASP A 76 -1.01 7.52 18.00
N ILE A 77 -2.11 7.97 17.41
CA ILE A 77 -2.13 8.73 16.16
C ILE A 77 -2.69 10.12 16.43
N THR A 78 -1.93 11.15 16.12
CA THR A 78 -2.41 12.52 16.23
C THR A 78 -3.28 12.93 15.05
N GLU A 79 -4.06 14.00 15.22
CA GLU A 79 -4.89 14.55 14.14
C GLU A 79 -4.04 14.97 12.93
N GLU A 80 -2.89 15.56 13.19
CA GLU A 80 -1.93 15.99 12.15
C GLU A 80 -1.45 14.78 11.34
N GLN A 81 -1.15 13.66 12.00
CA GLN A 81 -0.73 12.42 11.31
C GLN A 81 -1.84 11.86 10.42
N TYR A 82 -3.11 11.94 10.85
CA TYR A 82 -4.23 11.56 10.00
C TYR A 82 -4.35 12.45 8.77
N LYS A 83 -4.22 13.76 8.93
CA LYS A 83 -4.29 14.74 7.83
C LYS A 83 -3.12 14.59 6.85
N GLU A 84 -1.92 14.41 7.34
CA GLU A 84 -0.72 14.16 6.53
C GLU A 84 -0.85 12.89 5.71
N PHE A 85 -1.33 11.82 6.34
CA PHE A 85 -1.58 10.56 5.66
C PHE A 85 -2.63 10.70 4.56
N TYR A 86 -3.72 11.46 4.80
CA TYR A 86 -4.71 11.76 3.78
C TYR A 86 -4.08 12.43 2.56
N LYS A 87 -3.31 13.49 2.76
CA LYS A 87 -2.64 14.22 1.66
C LYS A 87 -1.76 13.30 0.82
N HIS A 88 -1.07 12.38 1.48
CA HIS A 88 -0.25 11.39 0.80
C HIS A 88 -1.09 10.37 -0.01
N VAL A 89 -2.15 9.83 0.58
CA VAL A 89 -2.97 8.77 -0.05
C VAL A 89 -3.86 9.31 -1.15
N ALA A 90 -4.46 10.49 -0.91
CA ALA A 90 -5.40 11.12 -1.84
C ALA A 90 -4.70 11.97 -2.92
N HIS A 91 -3.38 12.23 -2.76
CA HIS A 91 -2.63 13.20 -3.57
C HIS A 91 -3.30 14.57 -3.56
N ASP A 92 -3.81 14.97 -2.39
CA ASP A 92 -4.48 16.25 -2.14
C ASP A 92 -3.57 17.17 -1.31
N PHE A 93 -3.75 18.47 -1.42
CA PHE A 93 -3.02 19.48 -0.66
C PHE A 93 -3.85 20.03 0.50
N GLU A 94 -5.17 19.85 0.47
CA GLU A 94 -6.08 20.31 1.51
C GLU A 94 -6.26 19.25 2.61
N ASP A 95 -6.72 19.67 3.77
CA ASP A 95 -7.08 18.76 4.84
C ASP A 95 -8.41 18.05 4.50
N PRO A 96 -8.62 16.81 4.96
CA PRO A 96 -9.88 16.12 4.77
C PRO A 96 -11.00 16.78 5.58
N LEU A 97 -12.24 16.69 5.11
CA LEU A 97 -13.40 17.14 5.86
C LEU A 97 -13.64 16.28 7.11
N ALA A 98 -13.49 14.96 6.95
CA ALA A 98 -13.67 13.99 8.02
C ALA A 98 -12.94 12.69 7.67
N TRP A 99 -12.75 11.84 8.69
CA TRP A 99 -12.23 10.48 8.50
C TRP A 99 -12.84 9.50 9.48
N THR A 100 -12.78 8.24 9.13
CA THR A 100 -13.07 7.12 10.01
C THR A 100 -11.90 6.15 10.01
N HIS A 101 -11.51 5.71 11.19
CA HIS A 101 -10.51 4.69 11.39
C HIS A 101 -11.16 3.57 12.19
N ALA A 102 -11.29 2.38 11.65
CA ALA A 102 -11.94 1.25 12.30
C ALA A 102 -11.13 -0.04 12.09
N ARG A 103 -11.12 -0.86 13.14
CA ARG A 103 -10.66 -2.25 13.09
C ARG A 103 -11.86 -3.14 13.33
N VAL A 104 -12.12 -4.01 12.39
CA VAL A 104 -13.17 -5.02 12.46
C VAL A 104 -12.53 -6.37 12.76
N GLU A 105 -13.02 -7.02 13.81
CA GLU A 105 -12.57 -8.33 14.25
C GLU A 105 -13.80 -9.26 14.33
N GLY A 106 -13.67 -10.49 13.85
CA GLY A 106 -14.76 -11.46 13.85
C GLY A 106 -14.63 -12.51 12.77
N LYS A 107 -15.70 -12.70 11.99
CA LYS A 107 -15.65 -13.61 10.82
C LYS A 107 -14.72 -13.11 9.73
N GLN A 108 -14.48 -11.85 9.70
CA GLN A 108 -13.56 -11.16 8.82
C GLN A 108 -12.75 -10.16 9.63
N GLU A 109 -11.46 -10.13 9.38
CA GLU A 109 -10.54 -9.23 10.04
C GLU A 109 -9.98 -8.23 9.02
N TYR A 110 -10.27 -6.96 9.24
CA TYR A 110 -9.71 -5.89 8.42
C TYR A 110 -9.62 -4.59 9.20
N VAL A 111 -8.75 -3.71 8.73
CA VAL A 111 -8.64 -2.34 9.20
C VAL A 111 -9.00 -1.42 8.04
N GLN A 112 -9.76 -0.38 8.34
CA GLN A 112 -10.07 0.67 7.37
C GLN A 112 -9.73 2.05 7.92
N LEU A 113 -9.13 2.87 7.09
CA LEU A 113 -8.91 4.28 7.32
C LEU A 113 -9.38 5.04 6.09
N LEU A 114 -10.57 5.62 6.21
CA LEU A 114 -11.28 6.24 5.11
C LEU A 114 -11.48 7.72 5.37
N TYR A 115 -11.43 8.53 4.32
CA TYR A 115 -11.51 9.98 4.36
C TYR A 115 -12.55 10.52 3.41
N ILE A 116 -13.19 11.59 3.84
CA ILE A 116 -14.04 12.43 2.99
C ILE A 116 -13.23 13.66 2.62
N PRO A 117 -12.96 13.93 1.33
CA PRO A 117 -12.32 15.15 0.87
C PRO A 117 -13.10 16.39 1.29
N ALA A 118 -12.41 17.51 1.55
CA ALA A 118 -13.06 18.79 1.85
C ALA A 118 -13.84 19.35 0.64
N ARG A 119 -13.38 19.00 -0.57
CA ARG A 119 -14.04 19.39 -1.83
C ARG A 119 -14.33 18.16 -2.67
N ALA A 120 -15.42 18.23 -3.43
CA ALA A 120 -15.72 17.19 -4.40
C ALA A 120 -14.58 17.11 -5.43
N PRO A 121 -14.00 15.92 -5.68
CA PRO A 121 -12.99 15.75 -6.72
C PRO A 121 -13.52 16.24 -8.07
N PHE A 122 -12.67 16.89 -8.86
CA PHE A 122 -13.06 17.44 -10.17
C PHE A 122 -13.49 16.34 -11.16
N ASP A 123 -12.99 15.13 -10.98
CA ASP A 123 -13.27 13.93 -11.76
C ASP A 123 -14.46 13.11 -11.22
N LEU A 124 -15.20 13.64 -10.24
CA LEU A 124 -16.30 12.92 -9.58
C LEU A 124 -17.37 12.43 -10.58
N TRP A 125 -17.56 13.14 -11.67
CA TRP A 125 -18.54 12.80 -12.71
C TRP A 125 -17.95 11.99 -13.87
N ASP A 126 -16.64 11.80 -13.90
CA ASP A 126 -16.00 10.94 -14.89
C ASP A 126 -16.21 9.47 -14.51
N ARG A 127 -16.85 8.72 -15.42
CA ARG A 127 -17.09 7.28 -15.21
C ARG A 127 -15.81 6.44 -15.27
N ASN A 128 -14.74 6.97 -15.85
CA ASN A 128 -13.45 6.30 -15.97
C ASN A 128 -12.46 6.74 -14.88
N ALA A 129 -12.87 7.68 -14.01
CA ALA A 129 -12.02 8.09 -12.90
C ALA A 129 -11.77 6.92 -11.96
N ARG A 130 -10.51 6.74 -11.57
CA ARG A 130 -10.12 5.70 -10.62
C ARG A 130 -10.62 6.07 -9.22
N HIS A 131 -11.27 5.13 -8.58
CA HIS A 131 -11.80 5.32 -7.23
C HIS A 131 -10.70 5.08 -6.19
N GLY A 132 -10.53 6.02 -5.29
CA GLY A 132 -9.35 6.18 -4.47
C GLY A 132 -9.25 5.32 -3.21
N ILE A 133 -9.84 4.12 -3.16
CA ILE A 133 -9.60 3.19 -2.05
C ILE A 133 -8.48 2.23 -2.44
N LYS A 134 -7.41 2.27 -1.65
CA LYS A 134 -6.28 1.36 -1.79
C LYS A 134 -6.55 0.10 -0.97
N LEU A 135 -6.49 -1.04 -1.62
CA LEU A 135 -6.60 -2.34 -0.97
C LEU A 135 -5.22 -2.87 -0.64
N TYR A 136 -5.06 -3.24 0.61
CA TYR A 136 -3.92 -3.99 1.12
C TYR A 136 -4.38 -5.35 1.63
N VAL A 137 -3.49 -6.32 1.59
CA VAL A 137 -3.64 -7.60 2.26
C VAL A 137 -2.40 -7.83 3.10
N ARG A 138 -2.57 -7.87 4.42
CA ARG A 138 -1.46 -7.99 5.38
C ARG A 138 -0.35 -6.98 5.10
N ARG A 139 -0.76 -5.70 4.83
CA ARG A 139 0.10 -4.55 4.52
C ARG A 139 0.84 -4.61 3.18
N VAL A 140 0.57 -5.62 2.36
CA VAL A 140 1.05 -5.69 0.98
C VAL A 140 0.03 -4.98 0.09
N PHE A 141 0.48 -4.00 -0.69
CA PHE A 141 -0.39 -3.30 -1.62
C PHE A 141 -0.88 -4.24 -2.74
N ILE A 142 -2.17 -4.25 -2.97
CA ILE A 142 -2.81 -5.05 -4.00
C ILE A 142 -3.26 -4.17 -5.17
N MET A 143 -4.04 -3.13 -4.89
CA MET A 143 -4.56 -2.23 -5.91
C MET A 143 -4.96 -0.87 -5.33
N ASP A 144 -5.05 0.15 -6.17
CA ASP A 144 -5.38 1.53 -5.80
C ASP A 144 -6.80 1.97 -6.20
N ASP A 145 -7.59 1.07 -6.77
CA ASP A 145 -8.93 1.36 -7.28
C ASP A 145 -9.89 0.19 -6.99
N ALA A 146 -10.01 -0.16 -5.71
CA ALA A 146 -10.89 -1.23 -5.26
C ALA A 146 -12.37 -0.78 -5.31
N GLU A 147 -12.92 -0.66 -6.52
CA GLU A 147 -14.29 -0.21 -6.78
C GLU A 147 -15.35 -1.05 -6.07
N GLN A 148 -15.04 -2.32 -5.84
CA GLN A 148 -15.96 -3.27 -5.20
C GLN A 148 -16.20 -2.96 -3.72
N LEU A 149 -15.28 -2.25 -3.07
CA LEU A 149 -15.37 -1.93 -1.65
C LEU A 149 -16.35 -0.81 -1.34
N MET A 150 -16.70 0.03 -2.34
CA MET A 150 -17.58 1.17 -2.13
C MET A 150 -18.69 1.25 -3.19
N PRO A 151 -19.91 1.67 -2.79
CA PRO A 151 -20.95 2.02 -3.75
C PRO A 151 -20.51 3.19 -4.64
N LEU A 152 -20.98 3.21 -5.87
CA LEU A 152 -20.63 4.26 -6.85
C LEU A 152 -20.92 5.70 -6.37
N TYR A 153 -21.93 5.88 -5.54
CA TYR A 153 -22.26 7.21 -4.99
C TYR A 153 -21.24 7.68 -3.93
N MET A 154 -20.40 6.79 -3.40
CA MET A 154 -19.34 7.09 -2.44
C MET A 154 -17.94 7.10 -3.09
N ARG A 155 -17.84 7.14 -4.40
CA ARG A 155 -16.56 7.10 -5.13
C ARG A 155 -15.61 8.26 -4.82
N PHE A 156 -16.09 9.30 -4.16
CA PHE A 156 -15.27 10.41 -3.66
C PHE A 156 -14.45 10.05 -2.41
N VAL A 157 -14.81 8.98 -1.70
CA VAL A 157 -14.07 8.52 -0.52
C VAL A 157 -12.67 8.09 -0.93
N ARG A 158 -11.69 8.46 -0.11
CA ARG A 158 -10.27 8.12 -0.27
C ARG A 158 -9.82 7.33 0.95
N GLY A 159 -8.73 6.59 0.83
CA GLY A 159 -8.15 5.90 1.98
C GLY A 159 -7.68 4.50 1.68
N VAL A 160 -7.60 3.70 2.73
CA VAL A 160 -7.06 2.35 2.70
C VAL A 160 -7.98 1.36 3.40
N VAL A 161 -8.03 0.16 2.87
CA VAL A 161 -8.59 -1.04 3.53
C VAL A 161 -7.49 -2.10 3.52
N ASP A 162 -7.22 -2.69 4.67
CA ASP A 162 -6.21 -3.73 4.84
C ASP A 162 -6.85 -4.98 5.44
N SER A 163 -6.98 -6.03 4.66
CA SER A 163 -7.59 -7.29 5.07
C SER A 163 -6.53 -8.30 5.51
N SER A 164 -6.81 -9.01 6.59
CA SER A 164 -5.98 -10.15 7.05
C SER A 164 -6.38 -11.47 6.39
N ASP A 165 -7.60 -11.57 5.87
CA ASP A 165 -8.21 -12.83 5.41
C ASP A 165 -8.12 -13.02 3.89
N LEU A 166 -8.09 -11.94 3.12
CA LEU A 166 -7.95 -12.04 1.68
C LEU A 166 -6.60 -12.68 1.30
N PRO A 167 -6.57 -13.51 0.24
CA PRO A 167 -5.32 -14.07 -0.25
C PRO A 167 -4.49 -13.00 -0.98
N LEU A 168 -3.16 -13.10 -0.89
CA LEU A 168 -2.24 -12.14 -1.53
C LEU A 168 -2.31 -12.14 -3.07
N ASN A 169 -2.81 -13.22 -3.67
CA ASN A 169 -2.98 -13.33 -5.13
C ASN A 169 -4.35 -12.84 -5.61
N VAL A 170 -5.02 -12.02 -4.82
CA VAL A 170 -6.31 -11.44 -5.18
C VAL A 170 -6.19 -10.60 -6.47
N SER A 171 -7.07 -10.90 -7.43
CA SER A 171 -7.27 -10.11 -8.64
C SER A 171 -8.61 -9.38 -8.60
N ARG A 172 -8.82 -8.41 -9.50
CA ARG A 172 -10.11 -7.73 -9.64
C ARG A 172 -11.27 -8.70 -9.88
N GLU A 173 -11.04 -9.77 -10.61
CA GLU A 173 -12.04 -10.81 -10.89
C GLU A 173 -12.42 -11.57 -9.63
N ILE A 174 -11.45 -11.91 -8.79
CA ILE A 174 -11.67 -12.58 -7.50
C ILE A 174 -12.46 -11.67 -6.57
N LEU A 175 -12.16 -10.36 -6.54
CA LEU A 175 -12.89 -9.40 -5.72
C LEU A 175 -14.37 -9.29 -6.10
N GLN A 176 -14.73 -9.43 -7.37
CA GLN A 176 -16.12 -9.36 -7.83
C GLN A 176 -16.98 -10.54 -7.34
N GLN A 177 -16.38 -11.65 -6.96
CA GLN A 177 -17.06 -12.89 -6.59
C GLN A 177 -16.83 -13.30 -5.12
N SER A 178 -16.11 -12.49 -4.35
CA SER A 178 -15.73 -12.84 -2.98
C SER A 178 -16.78 -12.41 -1.97
N LYS A 179 -17.28 -13.35 -1.18
CA LYS A 179 -18.14 -13.07 -0.02
C LYS A 179 -17.45 -12.20 1.04
N ASP A 180 -16.12 -12.21 1.06
CA ASP A 180 -15.34 -11.42 1.99
C ASP A 180 -15.42 -9.93 1.64
N ILE A 181 -15.51 -9.60 0.35
CA ILE A 181 -15.73 -8.22 -0.11
C ILE A 181 -17.12 -7.72 0.26
N ASP A 182 -18.13 -8.55 0.15
CA ASP A 182 -19.49 -8.18 0.57
C ASP A 182 -19.54 -7.90 2.08
N GLY A 183 -18.80 -8.66 2.87
CA GLY A 183 -18.66 -8.43 4.30
C GLY A 183 -17.94 -7.11 4.62
N ILE A 184 -16.82 -6.82 3.98
CA ILE A 184 -16.08 -5.54 4.14
C ILE A 184 -16.95 -4.35 3.71
N ARG A 185 -17.72 -4.50 2.64
CA ARG A 185 -18.61 -3.45 2.12
C ARG A 185 -19.81 -3.16 3.00
N SER A 186 -20.27 -4.14 3.77
CA SER A 186 -21.45 -4.02 4.63
C SER A 186 -21.14 -3.54 6.06
N GLY A 187 -19.90 -3.59 6.50
CA GLY A 187 -19.42 -3.13 7.80
C GLY A 187 -18.95 -1.70 7.77
#